data_086fd3b22b78c5e9ffb9247350e5df4f
#
_entry.id   086fd3b22b78c5e9ffb9247350e5df4f
#
_cell.length_a   1.000
_cell.length_b   1.000
_cell.length_c   1.000
_cell.angle_alpha   90.00
_cell.angle_beta   90.00
_cell.angle_gamma   90.00
#
_symmetry.space_group_name_H-M   'P 1'
#
loop_
_entity.id
_entity.type
_entity.pdbx_description
1 polymer ?
#
loop_
_entity_poly.entity_id
_entity_poly.type
_entity_poly.pdbx_seq_one_letter_code
_entity_poly.pdbx_strand_id
1 'polypeptide(L)'
;KDECNFSYRDSDFKKNKYVLLEAEFRLDKGDTEALKKEVNETLTIRLKKYKPGIACPGSFFKNVQVKDLSRQQLEKIPKEKIVYEKIPAGYLLEEVGAKGAKKGEIEIAAFHANLFMNKGKGTSQDFFALSQEFRQKVKEKFGIELESEVQLIGFS
;
A
#
# COMPACT_ATOMS: atom_id res chain seq x y z
N LYS A 1 18.09 -13.39 11.19
CA LYS A 1 17.52 -12.60 10.07
C LYS A 1 17.18 -13.51 8.89
N ASP A 2 18.07 -14.39 8.49
CA ASP A 2 17.91 -15.23 7.31
C ASP A 2 16.79 -16.26 7.46
N GLU A 3 16.59 -16.78 8.66
CA GLU A 3 15.49 -17.68 9.01
C GLU A 3 14.09 -17.03 8.96
N CYS A 4 14.01 -15.70 8.89
CA CYS A 4 12.74 -14.99 8.82
C CYS A 4 12.20 -14.87 7.38
N ASN A 5 12.98 -15.22 6.37
CA ASN A 5 12.65 -15.19 4.94
C ASN A 5 12.01 -13.87 4.51
N PHE A 6 12.62 -12.73 4.90
CA PHE A 6 12.13 -11.41 4.52
C PHE A 6 12.16 -11.19 3.00
N SER A 7 11.05 -10.76 2.46
CA SER A 7 10.90 -10.35 1.08
C SER A 7 10.05 -9.07 0.98
N TYR A 8 9.70 -8.65 -0.24
CA TYR A 8 8.90 -7.44 -0.42
C TYR A 8 7.52 -7.59 0.22
N ARG A 9 7.29 -6.86 1.31
CA ARG A 9 6.04 -6.88 2.09
C ARG A 9 5.65 -8.28 2.60
N ASP A 10 6.61 -9.19 2.77
CA ASP A 10 6.37 -10.55 3.23
C ASP A 10 7.49 -11.08 4.14
N SER A 11 7.15 -12.05 4.97
CA SER A 11 8.06 -12.79 5.83
C SER A 11 7.34 -14.02 6.38
N ASP A 12 8.10 -14.94 7.00
CA ASP A 12 7.51 -16.11 7.65
C ASP A 12 6.57 -15.75 8.81
N PHE A 13 6.72 -14.57 9.42
CA PHE A 13 5.79 -14.08 10.44
C PHE A 13 4.38 -13.83 9.90
N LYS A 14 4.21 -13.58 8.61
CA LYS A 14 2.89 -13.41 7.97
C LYS A 14 2.26 -14.74 7.59
N LYS A 15 3.06 -15.77 7.34
CA LYS A 15 2.60 -17.09 6.87
C LYS A 15 2.35 -18.06 8.02
N ASN A 16 3.15 -17.95 9.06
CA ASN A 16 3.12 -18.84 10.20
C ASN A 16 2.49 -18.15 11.42
N LYS A 17 1.88 -18.93 12.31
CA LYS A 17 1.29 -18.44 13.56
C LYS A 17 2.37 -18.19 14.63
N TYR A 18 3.43 -17.47 14.27
CA TYR A 18 4.46 -17.08 15.23
C TYR A 18 4.00 -15.88 16.05
N VAL A 19 4.43 -15.84 17.30
CA VAL A 19 4.31 -14.67 18.17
C VAL A 19 5.69 -14.04 18.28
N LEU A 20 5.84 -12.79 17.81
CA LEU A 20 7.07 -12.04 17.97
C LEU A 20 7.12 -11.49 19.39
N LEU A 21 8.04 -11.98 20.20
CA LEU A 21 8.21 -11.55 21.61
C LEU A 21 9.17 -10.37 21.72
N GLU A 22 10.25 -10.37 20.93
CA GLU A 22 11.31 -9.39 21.03
C GLU A 22 11.99 -9.18 19.68
N ALA A 23 12.49 -7.98 19.44
CA ALA A 23 13.34 -7.66 18.29
C ALA A 23 14.51 -6.77 18.74
N GLU A 24 15.74 -7.19 18.41
CA GLU A 24 16.96 -6.42 18.66
C GLU A 24 17.40 -5.71 17.37
N PHE A 25 17.66 -4.39 17.48
CA PHE A 25 18.14 -3.57 16.39
C PHE A 25 19.54 -3.06 16.69
N ARG A 26 20.49 -3.35 15.80
CA ARG A 26 21.80 -2.71 15.83
C ARG A 26 21.72 -1.40 15.06
N LEU A 27 21.98 -0.30 15.75
CA LEU A 27 21.96 1.05 15.18
C LEU A 27 23.36 1.66 15.27
N ASP A 28 23.71 2.47 14.28
CA ASP A 28 24.92 3.28 14.33
C ASP A 28 24.65 4.60 15.06
N LYS A 29 25.71 5.18 15.65
CA LYS A 29 25.62 6.51 16.25
C LYS A 29 25.55 7.56 15.13
N GLY A 30 24.64 8.52 15.28
CA GLY A 30 24.49 9.63 14.37
C GLY A 30 24.52 10.98 15.10
N ASP A 31 24.66 12.06 14.33
CA ASP A 31 24.52 13.41 14.88
C ASP A 31 23.06 13.68 15.23
N THR A 32 22.79 13.96 16.50
CA THR A 32 21.44 14.10 17.02
C THR A 32 20.69 15.28 16.41
N GLU A 33 21.37 16.41 16.19
CA GLU A 33 20.72 17.62 15.66
C GLU A 33 20.42 17.46 14.16
N ALA A 34 21.34 16.86 13.40
CA ALA A 34 21.11 16.54 12.00
C ALA A 34 19.91 15.56 11.83
N LEU A 35 19.87 14.51 12.66
CA LEU A 35 18.76 13.53 12.63
C LEU A 35 17.42 14.16 13.03
N LYS A 36 17.38 15.01 14.05
CA LYS A 36 16.15 15.74 14.42
C LYS A 36 15.66 16.64 13.29
N LYS A 37 16.56 17.34 12.62
CA LYS A 37 16.23 18.20 11.48
C LYS A 37 15.59 17.38 10.36
N GLU A 38 16.21 16.27 9.95
CA GLU A 38 15.71 15.37 8.91
C GLU A 38 14.32 14.79 9.26
N VAL A 39 14.14 14.36 10.52
CA VAL A 39 12.83 13.87 11.01
C VAL A 39 11.76 14.95 10.89
N ASN A 40 12.05 16.18 11.33
CA ASN A 40 11.09 17.29 11.32
C ASN A 40 10.74 17.71 9.89
N GLU A 41 11.71 17.76 8.98
CA GLU A 41 11.47 18.03 7.55
C GLU A 41 10.57 16.95 6.92
N THR A 42 10.91 15.68 7.15
CA THR A 42 10.11 14.54 6.68
C THR A 42 8.70 14.57 7.26
N LEU A 43 8.55 14.83 8.56
CA LEU A 43 7.25 14.92 9.22
C LEU A 43 6.40 16.06 8.64
N THR A 44 7.00 17.23 8.40
CA THR A 44 6.32 18.38 7.80
C THR A 44 5.76 18.03 6.41
N ILE A 45 6.55 17.36 5.56
CA ILE A 45 6.10 16.91 4.24
C ILE A 45 4.95 15.90 4.38
N ARG A 46 5.06 14.96 5.30
CA ARG A 46 4.03 13.94 5.54
C ARG A 46 2.73 14.55 6.04
N LEU A 47 2.77 15.47 6.99
CA LEU A 47 1.57 16.12 7.56
C LEU A 47 0.83 16.99 6.54
N LYS A 48 1.53 17.58 5.57
CA LYS A 48 0.87 18.27 4.45
C LYS A 48 0.01 17.31 3.60
N LYS A 49 0.47 16.07 3.42
CA LYS A 49 -0.19 15.06 2.58
C LYS A 49 -1.18 14.20 3.37
N TYR A 50 -0.81 13.79 4.57
CA TYR A 50 -1.58 12.89 5.43
C TYR A 50 -1.97 13.62 6.71
N LYS A 51 -3.16 14.22 6.71
CA LYS A 51 -3.67 14.91 7.90
C LYS A 51 -3.90 13.92 9.05
N PRO A 52 -3.61 14.31 10.30
CA PRO A 52 -3.98 13.51 11.47
C PRO A 52 -5.48 13.18 11.49
N GLY A 53 -5.82 12.01 12.02
CA GLY A 53 -7.22 11.58 12.16
C GLY A 53 -7.83 10.90 10.92
N ILE A 54 -7.04 10.64 9.86
CA ILE A 54 -7.51 9.82 8.74
C ILE A 54 -7.61 8.36 9.21
N ALA A 55 -8.83 7.83 9.26
CA ALA A 55 -9.08 6.42 9.53
C ALA A 55 -8.84 5.59 8.26
N CYS A 56 -7.66 4.99 8.14
CA CYS A 56 -7.29 4.13 7.01
C CYS A 56 -6.26 3.08 7.46
N PRO A 57 -6.19 1.92 6.80
CA PRO A 57 -5.19 0.88 7.11
C PRO A 57 -3.83 1.13 6.44
N GLY A 58 -3.60 2.29 5.84
CA GLY A 58 -2.46 2.58 4.97
C GLY A 58 -2.75 2.25 3.50
N SER A 59 -1.71 1.97 2.72
CA SER A 59 -1.88 1.50 1.34
C SER A 59 -2.58 0.14 1.32
N PHE A 60 -3.65 0.02 0.52
CA PHE A 60 -4.43 -1.22 0.50
C PHE A 60 -3.76 -2.32 -0.30
N PHE A 61 -3.21 -2.00 -1.46
CA PHE A 61 -2.54 -2.96 -2.34
C PHE A 61 -1.02 -2.79 -2.31
N LYS A 62 -0.30 -3.90 -2.46
CA LYS A 62 1.15 -3.90 -2.69
C LYS A 62 1.47 -3.28 -4.06
N ASN A 63 2.63 -2.65 -4.19
CA ASN A 63 3.14 -2.30 -5.50
C ASN A 63 3.50 -3.59 -6.25
N VAL A 64 3.30 -3.60 -7.55
CA VAL A 64 3.55 -4.76 -8.41
C VAL A 64 5.03 -4.81 -8.80
N GLN A 65 5.70 -5.93 -8.59
CA GLN A 65 7.09 -6.09 -9.00
C GLN A 65 7.19 -6.36 -10.50
N VAL A 66 8.10 -5.68 -11.19
CA VAL A 66 8.31 -5.85 -12.65
C VAL A 66 8.63 -7.29 -13.02
N LYS A 67 9.40 -7.99 -12.18
CA LYS A 67 9.78 -9.40 -12.40
C LYS A 67 8.61 -10.38 -12.45
N ASP A 68 7.46 -9.99 -11.87
CA ASP A 68 6.27 -10.84 -11.78
C ASP A 68 5.31 -10.62 -12.95
N LEU A 69 5.68 -9.74 -13.91
CA LEU A 69 4.84 -9.36 -15.04
C LEU A 69 5.35 -9.94 -16.36
N SER A 70 4.41 -10.28 -17.22
CA SER A 70 4.69 -10.63 -18.62
C SER A 70 5.09 -9.39 -19.44
N ARG A 71 5.74 -9.63 -20.58
CA ARG A 71 6.09 -8.54 -21.52
C ARG A 71 4.86 -7.77 -21.98
N GLN A 72 3.75 -8.44 -22.27
CA GLN A 72 2.50 -7.80 -22.70
C GLN A 72 1.89 -6.88 -21.63
N GLN A 73 2.03 -7.23 -20.35
CA GLN A 73 1.59 -6.38 -19.26
C GLN A 73 2.50 -5.15 -19.11
N LEU A 74 3.82 -5.34 -19.25
CA LEU A 74 4.79 -4.25 -19.15
C LEU A 74 4.65 -3.24 -20.31
N GLU A 75 4.32 -3.69 -21.51
CA GLU A 75 4.08 -2.82 -22.68
C GLU A 75 2.92 -1.83 -22.46
N LYS A 76 1.99 -2.14 -21.55
CA LYS A 76 0.89 -1.23 -21.15
C LYS A 76 1.29 -0.17 -20.14
N ILE A 77 2.51 -0.23 -19.58
CA ILE A 77 2.97 0.64 -18.51
C ILE A 77 4.05 1.57 -19.03
N PRO A 78 3.88 2.89 -18.93
CA PRO A 78 4.92 3.85 -19.28
C PRO A 78 6.16 3.63 -18.40
N LYS A 79 7.35 3.65 -19.01
CA LYS A 79 8.61 3.36 -18.33
C LYS A 79 8.88 4.29 -17.13
N GLU A 80 8.48 5.55 -17.24
CA GLU A 80 8.60 6.56 -16.17
C GLU A 80 7.72 6.26 -14.94
N LYS A 81 6.76 5.34 -15.04
CA LYS A 81 5.95 4.86 -13.93
C LYS A 81 6.56 3.68 -13.18
N ILE A 82 7.65 3.15 -13.67
CA ILE A 82 8.40 2.09 -13.00
C ILE A 82 9.42 2.73 -12.06
N VAL A 83 9.25 2.51 -10.76
CA VAL A 83 10.08 3.09 -9.70
C VAL A 83 10.72 1.95 -8.89
N TYR A 84 12.04 1.87 -8.84
CA TYR A 84 12.78 0.80 -8.15
C TYR A 84 12.25 -0.60 -8.50
N GLU A 85 12.13 -0.89 -9.81
CA GLU A 85 11.63 -2.16 -10.36
C GLU A 85 10.22 -2.54 -9.89
N LYS A 86 9.40 -1.54 -9.55
CA LYS A 86 8.00 -1.72 -9.13
C LYS A 86 7.09 -0.73 -9.84
N ILE A 87 5.88 -1.15 -10.08
CA ILE A 87 4.79 -0.30 -10.54
C ILE A 87 3.95 0.06 -9.32
N PRO A 88 3.81 1.37 -8.99
CA PRO A 88 2.96 1.78 -7.87
C PRO A 88 1.51 1.35 -8.09
N ALA A 89 0.93 0.62 -7.13
CA ALA A 89 -0.48 0.25 -7.19
C ALA A 89 -1.39 1.48 -7.27
N GLY A 90 -0.98 2.58 -6.61
CA GLY A 90 -1.69 3.86 -6.71
C GLY A 90 -1.80 4.39 -8.14
N TYR A 91 -0.77 4.23 -8.97
CA TYR A 91 -0.81 4.58 -10.38
C TYR A 91 -1.84 3.72 -11.14
N LEU A 92 -1.79 2.39 -10.98
CA LEU A 92 -2.74 1.48 -11.65
C LEU A 92 -4.19 1.78 -11.29
N LEU A 93 -4.44 2.07 -10.02
CA LEU A 93 -5.76 2.45 -9.51
C LEU A 93 -6.22 3.81 -10.05
N GLU A 94 -5.33 4.79 -10.14
CA GLU A 94 -5.62 6.10 -10.72
C GLU A 94 -6.04 5.99 -12.19
N GLU A 95 -5.35 5.16 -12.95
CA GLU A 95 -5.62 4.89 -14.36
C GLU A 95 -6.99 4.23 -14.63
N VAL A 96 -7.61 3.65 -13.62
CA VAL A 96 -8.96 3.08 -13.68
C VAL A 96 -10.00 3.91 -12.94
N GLY A 97 -9.66 5.17 -12.60
CA GLY A 97 -10.58 6.14 -12.02
C GLY A 97 -10.91 5.91 -10.53
N ALA A 98 -9.99 5.33 -9.75
CA ALA A 98 -10.26 5.01 -8.35
C ALA A 98 -10.35 6.24 -7.43
N LYS A 99 -9.66 7.35 -7.76
CA LYS A 99 -9.66 8.56 -6.91
C LYS A 99 -11.06 9.11 -6.68
N GLY A 100 -11.42 9.30 -5.42
CA GLY A 100 -12.72 9.85 -5.02
C GLY A 100 -13.89 8.88 -5.10
N ALA A 101 -13.67 7.65 -5.55
CA ALA A 101 -14.71 6.62 -5.55
C ALA A 101 -15.14 6.26 -4.13
N LYS A 102 -16.44 5.92 -3.98
CA LYS A 102 -17.08 5.70 -2.68
C LYS A 102 -17.94 4.45 -2.68
N LYS A 103 -18.02 3.81 -1.51
CA LYS A 103 -19.03 2.81 -1.19
C LYS A 103 -19.41 2.94 0.28
N GLY A 104 -20.69 3.21 0.55
CA GLY A 104 -21.10 3.64 1.88
C GLY A 104 -20.27 4.86 2.33
N GLU A 105 -19.70 4.79 3.52
CA GLU A 105 -18.80 5.84 4.03
C GLU A 105 -17.30 5.53 3.83
N ILE A 106 -16.97 4.56 2.99
CA ILE A 106 -15.60 4.32 2.52
C ILE A 106 -15.35 5.13 1.27
N GLU A 107 -14.24 5.86 1.26
CA GLU A 107 -13.82 6.73 0.14
C GLU A 107 -12.35 6.47 -0.22
N ILE A 108 -12.05 6.35 -1.51
CA ILE A 108 -10.68 6.34 -2.00
C ILE A 108 -10.19 7.79 -2.05
N ALA A 109 -9.07 8.08 -1.40
CA ALA A 109 -8.53 9.43 -1.30
C ALA A 109 -8.29 10.06 -2.69
N ALA A 110 -8.77 11.30 -2.88
CA ALA A 110 -8.54 12.05 -4.13
C ALA A 110 -7.04 12.33 -4.38
N PHE A 111 -6.22 12.39 -3.31
CA PHE A 111 -4.78 12.65 -3.39
C PHE A 111 -3.92 11.38 -3.48
N HIS A 112 -4.51 10.18 -3.26
CA HIS A 112 -3.77 8.92 -3.31
C HIS A 112 -4.69 7.72 -3.56
N ALA A 113 -4.72 7.21 -4.78
CA ALA A 113 -5.65 6.17 -5.20
C ALA A 113 -5.53 4.82 -4.47
N ASN A 114 -4.43 4.54 -3.78
CA ASN A 114 -4.25 3.33 -2.97
C ASN A 114 -4.58 3.53 -1.47
N LEU A 115 -5.18 4.66 -1.11
CA LEU A 115 -5.56 4.99 0.25
C LEU A 115 -7.08 4.98 0.38
N PHE A 116 -7.60 3.95 1.03
CA PHE A 116 -9.01 3.78 1.32
C PHE A 116 -9.30 4.30 2.73
N MET A 117 -10.20 5.25 2.85
CA MET A 117 -10.49 5.96 4.10
C MET A 117 -11.91 5.65 4.57
N ASN A 118 -12.08 5.43 5.87
CA ASN A 118 -13.39 5.43 6.49
C ASN A 118 -13.74 6.86 6.94
N LYS A 119 -14.83 7.40 6.43
CA LYS A 119 -15.31 8.76 6.76
C LYS A 119 -16.22 8.80 7.99
N GLY A 120 -16.53 7.65 8.56
CA GLY A 120 -17.38 7.58 9.74
C GLY A 120 -17.84 6.16 10.04
N LYS A 121 -18.98 5.76 9.49
CA LYS A 121 -19.64 4.48 9.78
C LYS A 121 -19.51 3.44 8.66
N GLY A 122 -18.50 3.58 7.79
CA GLY A 122 -18.24 2.61 6.72
C GLY A 122 -17.91 1.24 7.30
N THR A 123 -18.48 0.20 6.69
CA THR A 123 -18.29 -1.19 7.13
C THR A 123 -17.06 -1.82 6.50
N SER A 124 -16.55 -2.91 7.09
CA SER A 124 -15.48 -3.72 6.49
C SER A 124 -15.92 -4.35 5.16
N GLN A 125 -17.20 -4.68 5.01
CA GLN A 125 -17.76 -5.15 3.74
C GLN A 125 -17.73 -4.09 2.63
N ASP A 126 -18.08 -2.83 2.96
CA ASP A 126 -17.96 -1.72 1.99
C ASP A 126 -16.52 -1.54 1.56
N PHE A 127 -15.60 -1.61 2.51
CA PHE A 127 -14.17 -1.51 2.27
C PHE A 127 -13.67 -2.61 1.34
N PHE A 128 -14.02 -3.86 1.64
CA PHE A 128 -13.68 -5.03 0.83
C PHE A 128 -14.30 -4.94 -0.57
N ALA A 129 -15.61 -4.65 -0.66
CA ALA A 129 -16.29 -4.57 -1.94
C ALA A 129 -15.72 -3.48 -2.85
N LEU A 130 -15.40 -2.29 -2.31
CA LEU A 130 -14.77 -1.21 -3.06
C LEU A 130 -13.37 -1.62 -3.55
N SER A 131 -12.61 -2.33 -2.73
CA SER A 131 -11.30 -2.83 -3.10
C SER A 131 -11.36 -3.86 -4.23
N GLN A 132 -12.33 -4.80 -4.18
CA GLN A 132 -12.51 -5.80 -5.23
C GLN A 132 -12.97 -5.17 -6.55
N GLU A 133 -13.83 -4.15 -6.51
CA GLU A 133 -14.25 -3.43 -7.70
C GLU A 133 -13.03 -2.85 -8.45
N PHE A 134 -12.14 -2.15 -7.76
CA PHE A 134 -10.98 -1.54 -8.40
C PHE A 134 -9.87 -2.53 -8.74
N ARG A 135 -9.73 -3.61 -7.97
CA ARG A 135 -8.88 -4.75 -8.33
C ARG A 135 -9.29 -5.35 -9.65
N GLN A 136 -10.59 -5.55 -9.85
CA GLN A 136 -11.15 -6.10 -11.08
C GLN A 136 -10.94 -5.14 -12.27
N LYS A 137 -11.18 -3.83 -12.11
CA LYS A 137 -10.94 -2.83 -13.15
C LYS A 137 -9.46 -2.78 -13.59
N VAL A 138 -8.52 -2.90 -12.63
CA VAL A 138 -7.08 -2.98 -12.96
C VAL A 138 -6.77 -4.25 -13.73
N LYS A 139 -7.33 -5.39 -13.33
CA LYS A 139 -7.18 -6.66 -14.03
C LYS A 139 -7.69 -6.59 -15.47
N GLU A 140 -8.85 -6.00 -15.69
CA GLU A 140 -9.45 -5.82 -17.02
C GLU A 140 -8.60 -4.92 -17.92
N LYS A 141 -8.14 -3.78 -17.41
CA LYS A 141 -7.35 -2.82 -18.20
C LYS A 141 -5.93 -3.30 -18.48
N PHE A 142 -5.24 -3.80 -17.46
CA PHE A 142 -3.80 -4.09 -17.53
C PHE A 142 -3.49 -5.59 -17.60
N GLY A 143 -4.42 -6.47 -17.25
CA GLY A 143 -4.17 -7.89 -17.04
C GLY A 143 -3.38 -8.18 -15.75
N ILE A 144 -3.29 -7.19 -14.84
CA ILE A 144 -2.51 -7.27 -13.59
C ILE A 144 -3.45 -7.56 -12.43
N GLU A 145 -3.14 -8.61 -11.66
CA GLU A 145 -3.84 -8.95 -10.44
C GLU A 145 -3.18 -8.22 -9.26
N LEU A 146 -3.91 -7.32 -8.60
CA LEU A 146 -3.40 -6.61 -7.42
C LEU A 146 -3.47 -7.50 -6.18
N GLU A 147 -2.38 -7.53 -5.42
CA GLU A 147 -2.30 -8.23 -4.13
C GLU A 147 -2.56 -7.26 -2.98
N SER A 148 -3.43 -7.65 -2.04
CA SER A 148 -3.70 -6.89 -0.84
C SER A 148 -2.47 -6.85 0.09
N GLU A 149 -2.10 -5.67 0.58
CA GLU A 149 -1.11 -5.51 1.66
C GLU A 149 -1.77 -5.64 3.03
N VAL A 150 -3.04 -5.27 3.14
CA VAL A 150 -3.83 -5.41 4.36
C VAL A 150 -4.23 -6.87 4.58
N GLN A 151 -4.26 -7.29 5.84
CA GLN A 151 -4.73 -8.61 6.23
C GLN A 151 -6.23 -8.55 6.52
N LEU A 152 -6.99 -9.45 5.91
CA LEU A 152 -8.43 -9.58 6.13
C LEU A 152 -8.65 -10.59 7.26
N ILE A 153 -9.15 -10.12 8.41
CA ILE A 153 -9.42 -10.95 9.58
C ILE A 153 -10.93 -11.11 9.73
N GLY A 154 -11.40 -12.36 9.84
CA GLY A 154 -12.83 -12.65 9.99
C GLY A 154 -13.64 -12.56 8.69
N PHE A 155 -13.00 -12.50 7.54
CA PHE A 155 -13.63 -12.72 6.23
C PHE A 155 -13.51 -14.20 5.87
N SER A 156 -14.63 -14.89 5.81
CA SER A 156 -14.78 -16.28 5.33
C SER A 156 -15.32 -16.28 3.92
#